data_e2422a3ccb4155c434ae821fa792f7b2
#
_entry.id   e2422a3ccb4155c434ae821fa792f7b2
#
_cell.length_a   1.000
_cell.length_b   1.000
_cell.length_c   1.000
_cell.angle_alpha   90.00
_cell.angle_beta   90.00
_cell.angle_gamma   90.00
#
_symmetry.space_group_name_H-M   'P 1'
#
loop_
_entity.id
_entity.type
_entity.pdbx_description
1 polymer ?
#
loop_
_entity_poly.entity_id
_entity_poly.type
_entity_poly.pdbx_seq_one_letter_code
_entity_poly.pdbx_strand_id
1 'polypeptide(L)'
;MMNNGTETLKEFLNYIQFERGYSAHTVTAYQHDLEKFLNFIYKYDSILLKDFGKIDRQAIRHFLGKEYEEGNSAKTVARRLASIKSLFNYLVQAEVICDNPAIHIKTPKVEKKIPTFVQENKIEELMKMPDAVTLIGKRDRAILELFYATGIRLNELAGLNIGSVNPQEKLLRVLGKGNKERIVPFGKPAKHALESYLKKRGKSWASPQETPLFTSRGDKRIAVRTIQQRVNIYLKAVLGGRTGASPHTLRHTFGTHLLENDADIRSIQELLGHSSISSTQIYTKVNPKKMIEIYRDKHPHGS
;
A
#
# COMPACT_ATOMS: atom_id res chain seq x y z
N MET A 1 21.21 3.77 31.15
CA MET A 1 20.46 5.05 31.29
C MET A 1 19.61 5.41 30.05
N MET A 2 19.46 4.53 29.08
CA MET A 2 18.48 4.64 27.96
C MET A 2 17.07 4.10 28.33
N ASN A 3 16.85 3.63 29.56
CA ASN A 3 15.68 2.81 29.91
C ASN A 3 14.33 3.50 29.76
N ASN A 4 14.19 4.76 30.19
CA ASN A 4 12.87 5.40 30.29
C ASN A 4 12.25 5.70 28.89
N GLY A 5 13.04 6.29 27.97
CA GLY A 5 12.55 6.60 26.62
C GLY A 5 12.24 5.36 25.79
N THR A 6 13.00 4.28 25.98
CA THR A 6 12.80 3.02 25.28
C THR A 6 11.56 2.27 25.81
N GLU A 7 11.35 2.32 27.13
CA GLU A 7 10.19 1.72 27.78
C GLU A 7 8.89 2.42 27.38
N THR A 8 8.86 3.73 27.46
CA THR A 8 7.74 4.57 27.01
C THR A 8 7.40 4.34 25.53
N LEU A 9 8.43 4.23 24.69
CA LEU A 9 8.21 3.90 23.27
C LEU A 9 7.56 2.53 23.12
N LYS A 10 8.02 1.51 23.83
CA LYS A 10 7.46 0.15 23.80
C LYS A 10 6.00 0.13 24.24
N GLU A 11 5.66 0.82 25.33
CA GLU A 11 4.29 0.95 25.81
C GLU A 11 3.39 1.60 24.77
N PHE A 12 3.83 2.73 24.20
CA PHE A 12 3.10 3.40 23.13
C PHE A 12 2.89 2.51 21.90
N LEU A 13 3.92 1.77 21.47
CA LEU A 13 3.79 0.85 20.32
C LEU A 13 2.79 -0.28 20.62
N ASN A 14 2.77 -0.81 21.82
CA ASN A 14 1.77 -1.79 22.26
C ASN A 14 0.35 -1.17 22.25
N TYR A 15 0.18 0.04 22.78
CA TYR A 15 -1.09 0.76 22.77
C TYR A 15 -1.63 0.94 21.35
N ILE A 16 -0.82 1.43 20.39
CA ILE A 16 -1.29 1.64 19.03
C ILE A 16 -1.57 0.32 18.30
N GLN A 17 -0.85 -0.75 18.65
CA GLN A 17 -1.05 -2.08 18.05
C GLN A 17 -2.29 -2.76 18.58
N PHE A 18 -2.45 -2.86 19.89
CA PHE A 18 -3.46 -3.71 20.52
C PHE A 18 -4.75 -2.95 20.85
N GLU A 19 -4.67 -1.71 21.29
CA GLU A 19 -5.85 -0.92 21.66
C GLU A 19 -6.40 -0.12 20.49
N ARG A 20 -5.50 0.49 19.66
CA ARG A 20 -5.92 1.28 18.49
C ARG A 20 -6.05 0.46 17.21
N GLY A 21 -5.63 -0.80 17.21
CA GLY A 21 -5.75 -1.71 16.07
C GLY A 21 -4.93 -1.30 14.85
N TYR A 22 -3.78 -0.65 15.06
CA TYR A 22 -2.92 -0.26 13.94
C TYR A 22 -2.27 -1.49 13.29
N SER A 23 -2.08 -1.42 11.96
CA SER A 23 -1.40 -2.50 11.24
C SER A 23 0.08 -2.62 11.66
N ALA A 24 0.67 -3.82 11.59
CA ALA A 24 2.08 -4.04 11.89
C ALA A 24 3.00 -3.09 11.10
N HIS A 25 2.68 -2.82 9.83
CA HIS A 25 3.45 -1.85 9.02
C HIS A 25 3.36 -0.42 9.57
N THR A 26 2.20 -0.01 10.08
CA THR A 26 2.03 1.30 10.70
C THR A 26 2.83 1.37 11.98
N VAL A 27 2.77 0.33 12.82
CA VAL A 27 3.55 0.25 14.07
C VAL A 27 5.04 0.33 13.79
N THR A 28 5.56 -0.43 12.83
CA THR A 28 6.98 -0.37 12.42
C THR A 28 7.38 1.03 11.92
N ALA A 29 6.50 1.70 11.15
CA ALA A 29 6.79 3.05 10.68
C ALA A 29 6.85 4.07 11.82
N TYR A 30 5.93 3.98 12.80
CA TYR A 30 5.94 4.78 14.01
C TYR A 30 7.17 4.52 14.86
N GLN A 31 7.52 3.25 15.06
CA GLN A 31 8.73 2.85 15.77
C GLN A 31 9.98 3.53 15.18
N HIS A 32 10.18 3.41 13.89
CA HIS A 32 11.33 4.01 13.18
C HIS A 32 11.38 5.53 13.31
N ASP A 33 10.21 6.20 13.20
CA ASP A 33 10.13 7.65 13.32
C ASP A 33 10.46 8.12 14.73
N LEU A 34 9.91 7.44 15.74
CA LEU A 34 10.08 7.78 17.13
C LEU A 34 11.47 7.41 17.67
N GLU A 35 12.05 6.29 17.25
CA GLU A 35 13.45 5.96 17.58
C GLU A 35 14.40 7.07 17.10
N LYS A 36 14.16 7.59 15.88
CA LYS A 36 14.98 8.69 15.35
C LYS A 36 14.79 9.97 16.14
N PHE A 37 13.56 10.27 16.53
CA PHE A 37 13.24 11.42 17.39
C PHE A 37 13.90 11.29 18.77
N LEU A 38 13.72 10.16 19.45
CA LEU A 38 14.30 9.93 20.79
C LEU A 38 15.84 9.94 20.76
N ASN A 39 16.45 9.39 19.71
CA ASN A 39 17.89 9.49 19.51
C ASN A 39 18.38 10.94 19.30
N PHE A 40 17.57 11.77 18.64
CA PHE A 40 17.85 13.20 18.52
C PHE A 40 17.76 13.88 19.88
N ILE A 41 16.68 13.67 20.63
CA ILE A 41 16.49 14.25 21.97
C ILE A 41 17.62 13.82 22.92
N TYR A 42 18.04 12.57 22.88
CA TYR A 42 19.18 12.08 23.69
C TYR A 42 20.46 12.86 23.41
N LYS A 43 20.74 13.19 22.14
CA LYS A 43 21.92 13.98 21.73
C LYS A 43 21.76 15.48 22.01
N TYR A 44 20.53 15.97 21.96
CA TYR A 44 20.20 17.37 22.20
C TYR A 44 20.28 17.71 23.70
N ASP A 45 19.62 16.93 24.54
CA ASP A 45 19.71 16.92 25.99
C ASP A 45 19.19 15.59 26.55
N SER A 46 20.12 14.75 27.05
CA SER A 46 19.78 13.42 27.57
C SER A 46 18.87 13.44 28.80
N ILE A 47 18.78 14.56 29.52
CA ILE A 47 17.93 14.72 30.71
C ILE A 47 16.44 14.73 30.31
N LEU A 48 16.13 15.23 29.12
CA LEU A 48 14.77 15.29 28.59
C LEU A 48 14.10 13.92 28.43
N LEU A 49 14.87 12.86 28.23
CA LEU A 49 14.34 11.49 28.17
C LEU A 49 13.96 10.90 29.54
N LYS A 50 14.36 11.54 30.62
CA LYS A 50 13.94 11.15 31.99
C LYS A 50 12.58 11.74 32.36
N ASP A 51 12.20 12.83 31.70
CA ASP A 51 10.96 13.56 31.94
C ASP A 51 10.43 14.15 30.62
N PHE A 52 9.53 13.43 29.97
CA PHE A 52 8.94 13.85 28.71
C PHE A 52 8.19 15.20 28.81
N GLY A 53 7.75 15.60 29.99
CA GLY A 53 7.12 16.91 30.23
C GLY A 53 8.05 18.10 30.02
N LYS A 54 9.37 17.85 30.00
CA LYS A 54 10.38 18.88 29.72
C LYS A 54 10.73 19.02 28.23
N ILE A 55 10.26 18.10 27.40
CA ILE A 55 10.45 18.22 25.94
C ILE A 55 9.50 19.31 25.44
N ASP A 56 10.06 20.45 25.12
CA ASP A 56 9.31 21.59 24.67
C ASP A 56 9.08 21.62 23.14
N ARG A 57 8.29 22.57 22.71
CA ARG A 57 8.02 22.82 21.29
C ARG A 57 9.30 23.16 20.50
N GLN A 58 10.29 23.78 21.13
CA GLN A 58 11.52 24.21 20.48
C GLN A 58 12.40 23.01 20.14
N ALA A 59 12.56 22.06 21.05
CA ALA A 59 13.29 20.80 20.81
C ALA A 59 12.70 20.02 19.63
N ILE A 60 11.35 19.94 19.56
CA ILE A 60 10.67 19.28 18.43
C ILE A 60 10.93 20.03 17.11
N ARG A 61 10.88 21.36 17.12
CA ARG A 61 11.19 22.17 15.91
C ARG A 61 12.62 22.01 15.46
N HIS A 62 13.60 21.93 16.36
CA HIS A 62 14.99 21.66 16.03
C HIS A 62 15.14 20.29 15.37
N PHE A 63 14.46 19.25 15.90
CA PHE A 63 14.42 17.94 15.24
C PHE A 63 13.91 18.02 13.80
N LEU A 64 12.77 18.70 13.59
CA LEU A 64 12.20 18.83 12.25
C LEU A 64 13.10 19.65 11.31
N GLY A 65 13.78 20.69 11.81
CA GLY A 65 14.78 21.45 11.06
C GLY A 65 15.94 20.57 10.60
N LYS A 66 16.50 19.79 11.54
CA LYS A 66 17.56 18.81 11.22
C LYS A 66 17.13 17.78 10.16
N GLU A 67 15.86 17.34 10.20
CA GLU A 67 15.33 16.44 9.18
C GLU A 67 15.37 17.05 7.77
N TYR A 68 15.12 18.36 7.64
CA TYR A 68 15.26 19.06 6.37
C TYR A 68 16.72 19.23 5.95
N GLU A 69 17.61 19.53 6.88
CA GLU A 69 19.06 19.62 6.63
C GLU A 69 19.64 18.28 6.14
N GLU A 70 19.13 17.16 6.64
CA GLU A 70 19.46 15.80 6.17
C GLU A 70 18.84 15.45 4.81
N GLY A 71 18.13 16.37 4.14
CA GLY A 71 17.52 16.18 2.82
C GLY A 71 16.21 15.40 2.82
N ASN A 72 15.56 15.20 3.97
CA ASN A 72 14.28 14.52 4.02
C ASN A 72 13.16 15.35 3.37
N SER A 73 12.27 14.69 2.63
CA SER A 73 11.14 15.35 1.97
C SER A 73 10.11 15.88 2.98
N ALA A 74 9.37 16.95 2.61
CA ALA A 74 8.27 17.49 3.42
C ALA A 74 7.24 16.40 3.82
N LYS A 75 7.00 15.41 2.95
CA LYS A 75 6.14 14.26 3.26
C LYS A 75 6.70 13.39 4.39
N THR A 76 8.01 13.14 4.41
CA THR A 76 8.67 12.38 5.48
C THR A 76 8.62 13.14 6.79
N VAL A 77 8.93 14.44 6.77
CA VAL A 77 8.90 15.31 7.95
C VAL A 77 7.49 15.41 8.51
N ALA A 78 6.47 15.57 7.66
CA ALA A 78 5.07 15.58 8.06
C ALA A 78 4.64 14.27 8.74
N ARG A 79 5.07 13.11 8.22
CA ARG A 79 4.79 11.80 8.84
C ARG A 79 5.45 11.66 10.20
N ARG A 80 6.72 12.06 10.34
CA ARG A 80 7.44 12.03 11.63
C ARG A 80 6.79 12.95 12.67
N LEU A 81 6.37 14.14 12.26
CA LEU A 81 5.61 15.01 13.15
C LEU A 81 4.29 14.39 13.59
N ALA A 82 3.59 13.68 12.71
CA ALA A 82 2.37 12.96 13.07
C ALA A 82 2.63 11.84 14.08
N SER A 83 3.73 11.08 13.94
CA SER A 83 4.15 10.07 14.91
C SER A 83 4.48 10.68 16.27
N ILE A 84 5.19 11.83 16.29
CA ILE A 84 5.52 12.56 17.52
C ILE A 84 4.24 13.08 18.18
N LYS A 85 3.33 13.72 17.44
CA LYS A 85 2.04 14.17 17.98
C LYS A 85 1.24 13.02 18.61
N SER A 86 1.26 11.85 17.97
CA SER A 86 0.57 10.68 18.47
C SER A 86 1.18 10.15 19.78
N LEU A 87 2.51 10.12 19.90
CA LEU A 87 3.20 9.74 21.14
C LEU A 87 2.83 10.70 22.27
N PHE A 88 2.94 12.02 22.06
CA PHE A 88 2.62 13.00 23.10
C PHE A 88 1.12 13.00 23.46
N ASN A 89 0.21 12.74 22.52
CA ASN A 89 -1.20 12.53 22.86
C ASN A 89 -1.43 11.30 23.75
N TYR A 90 -0.70 10.20 23.49
CA TYR A 90 -0.73 9.04 24.36
C TYR A 90 -0.24 9.37 25.77
N LEU A 91 0.88 10.11 25.89
CA LEU A 91 1.43 10.51 27.20
C LEU A 91 0.48 11.41 27.99
N VAL A 92 -0.25 12.31 27.31
CA VAL A 92 -1.32 13.11 27.96
C VAL A 92 -2.47 12.19 28.40
N GLN A 93 -2.90 11.26 27.56
CA GLN A 93 -3.98 10.32 27.91
C GLN A 93 -3.59 9.37 29.05
N ALA A 94 -2.31 9.03 29.17
CA ALA A 94 -1.74 8.23 30.25
C ALA A 94 -1.38 9.06 31.50
N GLU A 95 -1.74 10.34 31.52
CA GLU A 95 -1.47 11.30 32.64
C GLU A 95 0.03 11.44 32.99
N VAL A 96 0.93 11.10 32.05
CA VAL A 96 2.39 11.23 32.22
C VAL A 96 2.82 12.69 32.06
N ILE A 97 2.12 13.45 31.21
CA ILE A 97 2.35 14.89 30.96
C ILE A 97 1.02 15.64 30.91
N CYS A 98 1.05 16.94 31.19
CA CYS A 98 -0.17 17.76 31.26
C CYS A 98 -0.68 18.19 29.88
N ASP A 99 0.22 18.44 28.91
CA ASP A 99 -0.15 18.93 27.57
C ASP A 99 0.77 18.35 26.49
N ASN A 100 0.34 18.45 25.22
CA ASN A 100 1.10 17.97 24.08
C ASN A 100 1.90 19.13 23.44
N PRO A 101 3.24 19.20 23.61
CA PRO A 101 4.07 20.27 23.06
C PRO A 101 4.08 20.34 21.53
N ALA A 102 3.71 19.25 20.86
CA ALA A 102 3.69 19.17 19.39
C ALA A 102 2.36 19.66 18.79
N ILE A 103 1.30 19.87 19.57
CA ILE A 103 -0.07 20.08 19.06
C ILE A 103 -0.14 21.26 18.08
N HIS A 104 0.50 22.39 18.43
CA HIS A 104 0.47 23.62 17.66
C HIS A 104 1.56 23.73 16.59
N ILE A 105 2.40 22.70 16.41
CA ILE A 105 3.39 22.69 15.34
C ILE A 105 2.66 22.44 14.00
N LYS A 106 2.79 23.41 13.09
CA LYS A 106 2.18 23.31 11.75
C LYS A 106 2.80 22.16 10.97
N THR A 107 1.96 21.30 10.43
CA THR A 107 2.40 20.24 9.54
C THR A 107 2.92 20.85 8.23
N PRO A 108 4.10 20.43 7.75
CA PRO A 108 4.63 20.88 6.48
C PRO A 108 3.63 20.68 5.33
N LYS A 109 3.50 21.69 4.47
CA LYS A 109 2.70 21.55 3.25
C LYS A 109 3.36 20.56 2.31
N VAL A 110 2.65 19.50 1.96
CA VAL A 110 3.08 18.52 0.97
C VAL A 110 2.41 18.86 -0.35
N GLU A 111 3.19 19.16 -1.37
CA GLU A 111 2.65 19.34 -2.72
C GLU A 111 1.92 18.08 -3.18
N LYS A 112 0.67 18.23 -3.56
CA LYS A 112 -0.11 17.14 -4.16
C LYS A 112 0.35 17.01 -5.61
N LYS A 113 1.27 16.09 -5.88
CA LYS A 113 1.60 15.71 -7.26
C LYS A 113 0.36 15.07 -7.88
N ILE A 114 0.01 15.52 -9.10
CA ILE A 114 -1.05 14.85 -9.88
C ILE A 114 -0.60 13.41 -10.10
N PRO A 115 -1.40 12.42 -9.71
CA PRO A 115 -1.02 11.03 -9.90
C PRO A 115 -0.79 10.73 -11.38
N THR A 116 0.32 10.08 -11.69
CA THR A 116 0.62 9.62 -13.04
C THR A 116 -0.20 8.36 -13.33
N PHE A 117 -0.79 8.27 -14.51
CA PHE A 117 -1.45 7.05 -15.00
C PHE A 117 -0.90 6.69 -16.39
N VAL A 118 -1.10 5.47 -16.83
CA VAL A 118 -0.72 4.97 -18.15
C VAL A 118 -1.88 5.19 -19.09
N GLN A 119 -1.68 5.89 -20.19
CA GLN A 119 -2.71 6.08 -21.22
C GLN A 119 -3.11 4.73 -21.85
N GLU A 120 -4.35 4.59 -22.28
CA GLU A 120 -4.90 3.33 -22.78
C GLU A 120 -4.12 2.77 -23.96
N ASN A 121 -3.71 3.63 -24.88
CA ASN A 121 -2.87 3.25 -26.04
C ASN A 121 -1.48 2.71 -25.67
N LYS A 122 -1.01 2.98 -24.43
CA LYS A 122 0.28 2.48 -23.91
C LYS A 122 0.15 1.21 -23.05
N ILE A 123 -1.06 0.79 -22.73
CA ILE A 123 -1.29 -0.43 -21.96
C ILE A 123 -0.81 -1.65 -22.73
N GLU A 124 -1.13 -1.73 -24.01
CA GLU A 124 -0.71 -2.85 -24.86
C GLU A 124 0.82 -2.93 -24.97
N GLU A 125 1.50 -1.79 -25.11
CA GLU A 125 2.96 -1.70 -25.10
C GLU A 125 3.53 -2.22 -23.76
N LEU A 126 2.96 -1.78 -22.63
CA LEU A 126 3.35 -2.22 -21.29
C LEU A 126 3.23 -3.75 -21.13
N MET A 127 2.12 -4.33 -21.61
CA MET A 127 1.88 -5.79 -21.50
C MET A 127 2.77 -6.64 -22.42
N LYS A 128 3.32 -6.06 -23.48
CA LYS A 128 4.25 -6.72 -24.40
C LYS A 128 5.71 -6.66 -23.96
N MET A 129 6.07 -5.81 -23.00
CA MET A 129 7.47 -5.62 -22.58
C MET A 129 8.09 -6.84 -21.88
N PRO A 130 7.38 -7.59 -21.01
CA PRO A 130 7.96 -8.77 -20.40
C PRO A 130 8.26 -9.86 -21.46
N ASP A 131 9.44 -10.50 -21.34
CA ASP A 131 9.85 -11.57 -22.23
C ASP A 131 8.83 -12.73 -22.25
N ALA A 132 8.25 -13.00 -23.42
CA ALA A 132 7.20 -14.00 -23.61
C ALA A 132 7.70 -15.45 -23.50
N VAL A 133 9.03 -15.69 -23.49
CA VAL A 133 9.62 -17.04 -23.52
C VAL A 133 10.01 -17.51 -22.12
N THR A 134 10.61 -16.61 -21.32
CA THR A 134 11.14 -16.96 -19.99
C THR A 134 10.03 -17.11 -18.94
N LEU A 135 10.29 -17.94 -17.92
CA LEU A 135 9.39 -18.07 -16.77
C LEU A 135 9.18 -16.73 -16.04
N ILE A 136 10.27 -15.96 -15.88
CA ILE A 136 10.22 -14.65 -15.22
C ILE A 136 9.38 -13.67 -16.03
N GLY A 137 9.57 -13.61 -17.34
CA GLY A 137 8.81 -12.71 -18.20
C GLY A 137 7.31 -13.06 -18.24
N LYS A 138 6.97 -14.35 -18.34
CA LYS A 138 5.57 -14.79 -18.25
C LYS A 138 4.94 -14.48 -16.90
N ARG A 139 5.68 -14.65 -15.79
CA ARG A 139 5.24 -14.24 -14.46
C ARG A 139 4.97 -12.73 -14.40
N ASP A 140 5.92 -11.94 -14.87
CA ASP A 140 5.84 -10.48 -14.81
C ASP A 140 4.68 -9.96 -15.67
N ARG A 141 4.44 -10.57 -16.85
CA ARG A 141 3.26 -10.28 -17.67
C ARG A 141 1.98 -10.62 -16.94
N ALA A 142 1.88 -11.79 -16.31
CA ALA A 142 0.71 -12.18 -15.53
C ALA A 142 0.47 -11.23 -14.32
N ILE A 143 1.54 -10.74 -13.70
CA ILE A 143 1.46 -9.72 -12.64
C ILE A 143 0.89 -8.40 -13.20
N LEU A 144 1.41 -7.89 -14.31
CA LEU A 144 0.96 -6.63 -14.91
C LEU A 144 -0.51 -6.71 -15.35
N GLU A 145 -0.88 -7.78 -16.07
CA GLU A 145 -2.25 -8.02 -16.55
C GLU A 145 -3.24 -8.11 -15.39
N LEU A 146 -2.94 -8.92 -14.35
CA LEU A 146 -3.83 -9.07 -13.22
C LEU A 146 -3.92 -7.77 -12.40
N PHE A 147 -2.81 -7.07 -12.24
CA PHE A 147 -2.76 -5.83 -11.48
C PHE A 147 -3.57 -4.72 -12.16
N TYR A 148 -3.44 -4.58 -13.48
CA TYR A 148 -4.22 -3.66 -14.28
C TYR A 148 -5.71 -4.04 -14.33
N ALA A 149 -6.01 -5.33 -14.53
CA ALA A 149 -7.39 -5.81 -14.63
C ALA A 149 -8.18 -5.67 -13.31
N THR A 150 -7.53 -5.67 -12.15
CA THR A 150 -8.21 -5.74 -10.85
C THR A 150 -7.99 -4.53 -9.95
N GLY A 151 -6.96 -3.75 -10.21
CA GLY A 151 -6.58 -2.63 -9.36
C GLY A 151 -6.33 -3.00 -7.89
N ILE A 152 -6.06 -4.26 -7.53
CA ILE A 152 -5.81 -4.70 -6.16
C ILE A 152 -4.55 -4.06 -5.57
N ARG A 153 -4.35 -4.14 -4.24
CA ARG A 153 -3.14 -3.61 -3.61
C ARG A 153 -1.94 -4.53 -3.84
N LEU A 154 -0.74 -3.96 -3.85
CA LEU A 154 0.51 -4.72 -4.07
C LEU A 154 0.69 -5.89 -3.09
N ASN A 155 0.35 -5.68 -1.81
CA ASN A 155 0.43 -6.74 -0.80
C ASN A 155 -0.64 -7.84 -1.02
N GLU A 156 -1.82 -7.45 -1.48
CA GLU A 156 -2.89 -8.38 -1.85
C GLU A 156 -2.43 -9.26 -3.02
N LEU A 157 -1.85 -8.65 -4.06
CA LEU A 157 -1.31 -9.38 -5.21
C LEU A 157 -0.22 -10.39 -4.82
N ALA A 158 0.72 -9.99 -3.96
CA ALA A 158 1.79 -10.86 -3.48
C ALA A 158 1.27 -12.02 -2.62
N GLY A 159 0.16 -11.79 -1.91
CA GLY A 159 -0.48 -12.77 -1.03
C GLY A 159 -1.31 -13.84 -1.75
N LEU A 160 -1.60 -13.70 -3.05
CA LEU A 160 -2.48 -14.61 -3.77
C LEU A 160 -1.94 -16.04 -3.82
N ASN A 161 -2.88 -16.99 -3.71
CA ASN A 161 -2.69 -18.41 -3.96
C ASN A 161 -3.39 -18.82 -5.27
N ILE A 162 -3.12 -20.01 -5.79
CA ILE A 162 -3.86 -20.56 -6.94
C ILE A 162 -5.35 -20.62 -6.62
N GLY A 163 -5.71 -21.03 -5.41
CA GLY A 163 -7.10 -21.07 -4.94
C GLY A 163 -7.78 -19.71 -4.77
N SER A 164 -7.03 -18.60 -4.86
CA SER A 164 -7.63 -17.28 -4.88
C SER A 164 -8.31 -16.94 -6.22
N VAL A 165 -8.06 -17.73 -7.27
CA VAL A 165 -8.51 -17.46 -8.63
C VAL A 165 -9.57 -18.48 -9.06
N ASN A 166 -10.76 -18.01 -9.44
CA ASN A 166 -11.74 -18.80 -10.17
C ASN A 166 -11.64 -18.48 -11.68
N PRO A 167 -10.97 -19.34 -12.49
CA PRO A 167 -10.72 -19.04 -13.89
C PRO A 167 -11.96 -19.22 -14.78
N GLN A 168 -12.97 -19.98 -14.34
CA GLN A 168 -14.22 -20.19 -15.08
C GLN A 168 -15.09 -18.95 -15.03
N GLU A 169 -15.29 -18.44 -13.83
CA GLU A 169 -16.09 -17.22 -13.59
C GLU A 169 -15.28 -15.93 -13.79
N LYS A 170 -13.95 -16.04 -13.96
CA LYS A 170 -13.01 -14.90 -14.02
C LYS A 170 -13.11 -14.01 -12.80
N LEU A 171 -13.11 -14.60 -11.61
CA LEU A 171 -13.20 -13.94 -10.32
C LEU A 171 -11.96 -14.17 -9.48
N LEU A 172 -11.52 -13.14 -8.81
CA LEU A 172 -10.38 -13.13 -7.88
C LEU A 172 -10.88 -12.87 -6.47
N ARG A 173 -10.59 -13.77 -5.53
CA ARG A 173 -10.83 -13.58 -4.10
C ARG A 173 -9.61 -12.92 -3.47
N VAL A 174 -9.82 -11.77 -2.87
CA VAL A 174 -8.76 -10.94 -2.30
C VAL A 174 -9.00 -10.70 -0.82
N LEU A 175 -7.98 -10.94 -0.01
CA LEU A 175 -8.01 -10.68 1.43
C LEU A 175 -7.53 -9.24 1.70
N GLY A 176 -8.43 -8.39 2.17
CA GLY A 176 -8.17 -6.99 2.48
C GLY A 176 -7.76 -6.74 3.93
N LYS A 177 -7.70 -5.46 4.31
CA LYS A 177 -7.40 -5.03 5.69
C LYS A 177 -8.45 -5.58 6.66
N GLY A 178 -7.98 -6.12 7.80
CA GLY A 178 -8.86 -6.69 8.81
C GLY A 178 -9.44 -8.05 8.43
N ASN A 179 -8.74 -8.81 7.58
CA ASN A 179 -9.15 -10.15 7.14
C ASN A 179 -10.50 -10.19 6.39
N LYS A 180 -10.92 -9.05 5.82
CA LYS A 180 -12.17 -8.98 5.05
C LYS A 180 -11.92 -9.43 3.62
N GLU A 181 -12.64 -10.45 3.18
CA GLU A 181 -12.59 -10.92 1.80
C GLU A 181 -13.46 -10.04 0.90
N ARG A 182 -12.98 -9.85 -0.33
CA ARG A 182 -13.78 -9.31 -1.42
C ARG A 182 -13.50 -10.06 -2.72
N ILE A 183 -14.48 -10.06 -3.60
CA ILE A 183 -14.38 -10.66 -4.93
C ILE A 183 -14.17 -9.53 -5.94
N VAL A 184 -13.21 -9.71 -6.85
CA VAL A 184 -12.89 -8.73 -7.90
C VAL A 184 -12.88 -9.45 -9.25
N PRO A 185 -13.64 -8.98 -10.25
CA PRO A 185 -13.62 -9.57 -11.60
C PRO A 185 -12.31 -9.26 -12.33
N PHE A 186 -11.94 -10.11 -13.30
CA PHE A 186 -10.84 -9.87 -14.23
C PHE A 186 -11.19 -10.44 -15.61
N GLY A 187 -10.54 -9.92 -16.67
CA GLY A 187 -10.86 -10.27 -18.04
C GLY A 187 -10.03 -11.42 -18.62
N LYS A 188 -10.30 -11.74 -19.90
CA LYS A 188 -9.60 -12.78 -20.66
C LYS A 188 -8.08 -12.55 -20.76
N PRO A 189 -7.56 -11.31 -20.99
CA PRO A 189 -6.12 -11.08 -21.07
C PRO A 189 -5.38 -11.54 -19.81
N ALA A 190 -5.88 -11.19 -18.62
CA ALA A 190 -5.29 -11.62 -17.36
C ALA A 190 -5.39 -13.15 -17.17
N LYS A 191 -6.52 -13.79 -17.54
CA LYS A 191 -6.68 -15.25 -17.52
C LYS A 191 -5.61 -15.93 -18.37
N HIS A 192 -5.46 -15.52 -19.63
CA HIS A 192 -4.49 -16.11 -20.56
C HIS A 192 -3.04 -15.93 -20.08
N ALA A 193 -2.71 -14.76 -19.53
CA ALA A 193 -1.39 -14.51 -18.98
C ALA A 193 -1.08 -15.42 -17.77
N LEU A 194 -2.06 -15.59 -16.87
CA LEU A 194 -1.95 -16.51 -15.73
C LEU A 194 -1.79 -17.96 -16.17
N GLU A 195 -2.59 -18.43 -17.12
CA GLU A 195 -2.51 -19.80 -17.67
C GLU A 195 -1.15 -20.06 -18.31
N SER A 196 -0.65 -19.11 -19.13
CA SER A 196 0.66 -19.19 -19.75
C SER A 196 1.80 -19.28 -18.74
N TYR A 197 1.70 -18.49 -17.66
CA TYR A 197 2.66 -18.52 -16.57
C TYR A 197 2.61 -19.83 -15.79
N LEU A 198 1.41 -20.27 -15.36
CA LEU A 198 1.25 -21.52 -14.62
C LEU A 198 1.75 -22.71 -15.42
N LYS A 199 1.39 -22.82 -16.72
CA LYS A 199 1.88 -23.86 -17.63
C LYS A 199 3.41 -23.88 -17.69
N LYS A 200 4.06 -22.71 -17.86
CA LYS A 200 5.53 -22.62 -17.91
C LYS A 200 6.19 -23.01 -16.58
N ARG A 201 5.49 -22.81 -15.45
CA ARG A 201 5.92 -23.21 -14.12
C ARG A 201 5.66 -24.70 -13.81
N GLY A 202 5.01 -25.45 -14.70
CA GLY A 202 4.58 -26.83 -14.44
C GLY A 202 3.42 -26.95 -13.45
N LYS A 203 2.57 -25.92 -13.36
CA LYS A 203 1.38 -25.86 -12.51
C LYS A 203 0.13 -25.65 -13.36
N SER A 204 -1.03 -25.90 -12.76
CA SER A 204 -2.34 -25.65 -13.35
C SER A 204 -3.34 -25.21 -12.29
N TRP A 205 -4.56 -24.93 -12.68
CA TRP A 205 -5.65 -24.63 -11.75
C TRP A 205 -6.03 -25.81 -10.83
N ALA A 206 -5.66 -27.03 -11.21
CA ALA A 206 -5.82 -28.23 -10.38
C ALA A 206 -4.70 -28.43 -9.34
N SER A 207 -3.68 -27.56 -9.32
CA SER A 207 -2.62 -27.60 -8.30
C SER A 207 -3.19 -27.29 -6.93
N PRO A 208 -2.52 -27.69 -5.80
CA PRO A 208 -3.01 -27.43 -4.46
C PRO A 208 -3.37 -25.96 -4.24
N GLN A 209 -4.53 -25.70 -3.67
CA GLN A 209 -5.13 -24.35 -3.57
C GLN A 209 -4.27 -23.37 -2.80
N GLU A 210 -3.53 -23.83 -1.77
CA GLU A 210 -2.61 -23.02 -0.96
C GLU A 210 -1.27 -22.71 -1.66
N THR A 211 -1.06 -23.23 -2.86
CA THR A 211 0.16 -22.94 -3.64
C THR A 211 0.22 -21.46 -3.97
N PRO A 212 1.33 -20.75 -3.66
CA PRO A 212 1.46 -19.35 -4.04
C PRO A 212 1.28 -19.14 -5.54
N LEU A 213 0.43 -18.17 -5.93
CA LEU A 213 0.18 -17.86 -7.34
C LEU A 213 1.46 -17.35 -8.01
N PHE A 214 2.11 -16.36 -7.39
CA PHE A 214 3.36 -15.81 -7.90
C PHE A 214 4.55 -16.22 -7.04
N THR A 215 5.63 -16.68 -7.69
CA THR A 215 6.81 -17.20 -6.99
C THR A 215 8.11 -16.56 -7.47
N SER A 216 9.10 -16.65 -6.61
CA SER A 216 10.51 -16.39 -6.90
C SER A 216 11.24 -17.70 -7.23
N ARG A 217 12.55 -17.78 -7.04
CA ARG A 217 13.31 -19.02 -7.20
C ARG A 217 12.85 -20.09 -6.19
N GLY A 218 12.80 -21.35 -6.63
CA GLY A 218 12.49 -22.49 -5.78
C GLY A 218 11.05 -22.51 -5.26
N ASP A 219 10.09 -22.08 -6.03
CA ASP A 219 8.66 -22.09 -5.72
C ASP A 219 8.26 -21.30 -4.45
N LYS A 220 9.16 -20.50 -3.88
CA LYS A 220 8.86 -19.63 -2.75
C LYS A 220 8.00 -18.45 -3.20
N ARG A 221 7.03 -18.06 -2.37
CA ARG A 221 6.20 -16.87 -2.62
C ARG A 221 7.08 -15.66 -2.96
N ILE A 222 6.70 -14.93 -3.98
CA ILE A 222 7.40 -13.71 -4.39
C ILE A 222 7.29 -12.62 -3.32
N ALA A 223 8.40 -11.96 -3.04
CA ALA A 223 8.39 -10.82 -2.12
C ALA A 223 7.72 -9.59 -2.75
N VAL A 224 6.99 -8.85 -1.94
CA VAL A 224 6.33 -7.57 -2.34
C VAL A 224 7.34 -6.62 -3.02
N ARG A 225 8.54 -6.49 -2.45
CA ARG A 225 9.61 -5.65 -3.00
C ARG A 225 10.04 -6.07 -4.41
N THR A 226 10.07 -7.38 -4.68
CA THR A 226 10.41 -7.91 -6.02
C THR A 226 9.35 -7.53 -7.03
N ILE A 227 8.06 -7.69 -6.71
CA ILE A 227 6.96 -7.25 -7.59
C ILE A 227 7.07 -5.74 -7.84
N GLN A 228 7.27 -4.95 -6.79
CA GLN A 228 7.42 -3.51 -6.89
C GLN A 228 8.56 -3.12 -7.85
N GLN A 229 9.73 -3.73 -7.71
CA GLN A 229 10.87 -3.46 -8.58
C GLN A 229 10.58 -3.81 -10.04
N ARG A 230 9.99 -4.99 -10.30
CA ARG A 230 9.66 -5.43 -11.66
C ARG A 230 8.64 -4.52 -12.33
N VAL A 231 7.54 -4.20 -11.64
CA VAL A 231 6.51 -3.28 -12.14
C VAL A 231 7.10 -1.89 -12.41
N ASN A 232 7.96 -1.39 -11.51
CA ASN A 232 8.62 -0.08 -11.70
C ASN A 232 9.51 -0.04 -12.95
N ILE A 233 10.24 -1.12 -13.26
CA ILE A 233 11.08 -1.19 -14.46
C ILE A 233 10.22 -1.00 -15.71
N TYR A 234 9.13 -1.75 -15.86
CA TYR A 234 8.25 -1.68 -17.00
C TYR A 234 7.52 -0.35 -17.11
N LEU A 235 6.99 0.16 -15.99
CA LEU A 235 6.31 1.46 -15.97
C LEU A 235 7.26 2.61 -16.32
N LYS A 236 8.50 2.61 -15.82
CA LYS A 236 9.48 3.64 -16.16
C LYS A 236 9.81 3.65 -17.66
N ALA A 237 9.93 2.48 -18.27
CA ALA A 237 10.21 2.35 -19.69
C ALA A 237 9.06 2.93 -20.54
N VAL A 238 7.80 2.53 -20.27
CA VAL A 238 6.62 3.01 -21.01
C VAL A 238 6.35 4.50 -20.78
N LEU A 239 6.63 5.01 -19.57
CA LEU A 239 6.40 6.42 -19.21
C LEU A 239 7.59 7.33 -19.55
N GLY A 240 8.61 6.86 -20.28
CA GLY A 240 9.75 7.65 -20.71
C GLY A 240 10.60 8.18 -19.53
N GLY A 241 10.80 7.36 -18.49
CA GLY A 241 11.60 7.72 -17.33
C GLY A 241 10.95 8.70 -16.33
N ARG A 242 9.67 9.05 -16.52
CA ARG A 242 8.97 9.99 -15.63
C ARG A 242 9.05 9.54 -14.17
N THR A 243 9.31 10.51 -13.29
CA THR A 243 9.33 10.29 -11.84
C THR A 243 7.93 9.95 -11.33
N GLY A 244 7.85 9.02 -10.37
CA GLY A 244 6.57 8.66 -9.73
C GLY A 244 5.93 7.37 -10.24
N ALA A 245 6.51 6.71 -11.26
CA ALA A 245 6.07 5.38 -11.68
C ALA A 245 6.20 4.37 -10.52
N SER A 246 5.09 3.76 -10.13
CA SER A 246 5.01 2.80 -9.02
C SER A 246 3.83 1.84 -9.23
N PRO A 247 3.74 0.73 -8.51
CA PRO A 247 2.56 -0.13 -8.57
C PRO A 247 1.24 0.63 -8.34
N HIS A 248 1.24 1.68 -7.52
CA HIS A 248 0.07 2.53 -7.35
C HIS A 248 -0.37 3.22 -8.64
N THR A 249 0.55 3.44 -9.58
CA THR A 249 0.23 3.98 -10.91
C THR A 249 -0.72 3.06 -11.67
N LEU A 250 -0.49 1.73 -11.69
CA LEU A 250 -1.41 0.79 -12.36
C LEU A 250 -2.78 0.73 -11.69
N ARG A 251 -2.80 0.76 -10.36
CA ARG A 251 -4.07 0.82 -9.63
C ARG A 251 -4.81 2.15 -9.90
N HIS A 252 -4.10 3.25 -10.02
CA HIS A 252 -4.68 4.53 -10.40
C HIS A 252 -5.17 4.50 -11.86
N THR A 253 -4.37 3.93 -12.75
CA THR A 253 -4.76 3.69 -14.17
C THR A 253 -6.06 2.90 -14.28
N PHE A 254 -6.20 1.80 -13.54
CA PHE A 254 -7.45 1.03 -13.47
C PHE A 254 -8.65 1.93 -13.12
N GLY A 255 -8.53 2.72 -12.03
CA GLY A 255 -9.62 3.60 -11.61
C GLY A 255 -9.91 4.72 -12.61
N THR A 256 -8.87 5.29 -13.25
CA THR A 256 -8.99 6.36 -14.24
C THR A 256 -9.68 5.85 -15.51
N HIS A 257 -9.27 4.70 -16.05
CA HIS A 257 -9.89 4.15 -17.27
C HIS A 257 -11.35 3.76 -17.05
N LEU A 258 -11.70 3.20 -15.88
CA LEU A 258 -13.10 2.95 -15.54
C LEU A 258 -13.91 4.27 -15.49
N LEU A 259 -13.33 5.34 -14.94
CA LEU A 259 -13.99 6.64 -14.86
C LEU A 259 -14.14 7.30 -16.25
N GLU A 260 -13.10 7.21 -17.10
CA GLU A 260 -13.13 7.69 -18.49
C GLU A 260 -14.16 6.95 -19.34
N ASN A 261 -14.49 5.70 -18.98
CA ASN A 261 -15.54 4.89 -19.60
C ASN A 261 -16.88 4.97 -18.86
N ASP A 262 -17.15 6.07 -18.15
CA ASP A 262 -18.41 6.38 -17.46
C ASP A 262 -18.83 5.38 -16.38
N ALA A 263 -17.88 4.72 -15.70
CA ALA A 263 -18.20 3.97 -14.50
C ALA A 263 -18.43 4.91 -13.32
N ASP A 264 -19.45 4.63 -12.51
CA ASP A 264 -19.74 5.48 -11.36
C ASP A 264 -18.65 5.35 -10.26
N ILE A 265 -18.38 6.46 -9.57
CA ILE A 265 -17.31 6.56 -8.58
C ILE A 265 -17.48 5.56 -7.42
N ARG A 266 -18.72 5.25 -7.02
CA ARG A 266 -18.99 4.30 -5.92
C ARG A 266 -18.58 2.89 -6.32
N SER A 267 -18.94 2.46 -7.53
CA SER A 267 -18.54 1.17 -8.08
C SER A 267 -17.03 1.05 -8.19
N ILE A 268 -16.33 2.10 -8.64
CA ILE A 268 -14.86 2.13 -8.67
C ILE A 268 -14.28 2.00 -7.26
N GLN A 269 -14.81 2.70 -6.27
CA GLN A 269 -14.36 2.63 -4.88
C GLN A 269 -14.54 1.24 -4.27
N GLU A 270 -15.63 0.56 -4.59
CA GLU A 270 -15.91 -0.79 -4.15
C GLU A 270 -14.98 -1.83 -4.79
N LEU A 271 -14.78 -1.77 -6.11
CA LEU A 271 -13.80 -2.60 -6.82
C LEU A 271 -12.40 -2.42 -6.22
N LEU A 272 -12.03 -1.19 -5.92
CA LEU A 272 -10.75 -0.88 -5.29
C LEU A 272 -10.67 -1.25 -3.81
N GLY A 273 -11.80 -1.49 -3.12
CA GLY A 273 -11.83 -1.82 -1.69
C GLY A 273 -11.36 -0.64 -0.82
N HIS A 274 -11.89 0.57 -1.06
CA HIS A 274 -11.68 1.73 -0.22
C HIS A 274 -12.55 1.65 1.03
N SER A 275 -11.94 1.57 2.20
CA SER A 275 -12.62 1.41 3.50
C SER A 275 -13.05 2.72 4.16
N SER A 276 -12.88 3.88 3.52
CA SER A 276 -13.21 5.17 4.12
C SER A 276 -14.18 5.99 3.28
N ILE A 277 -15.47 5.78 3.52
CA ILE A 277 -16.40 6.91 3.63
C ILE A 277 -16.81 6.90 5.10
N SER A 278 -16.64 8.05 5.76
CA SER A 278 -16.97 8.25 7.16
C SER A 278 -18.34 7.68 7.51
N SER A 279 -18.34 6.88 8.59
CA SER A 279 -19.45 6.62 9.51
C SER A 279 -20.85 6.46 8.93
N THR A 280 -21.41 5.29 9.18
CA THR A 280 -22.83 5.09 9.47
C THR A 280 -23.82 5.38 8.34
N GLN A 281 -23.66 4.70 7.21
CA GLN A 281 -24.83 4.39 6.38
C GLN A 281 -24.72 2.96 5.86
N ILE A 282 -25.69 2.17 6.29
CA ILE A 282 -26.21 0.91 5.77
C ILE A 282 -25.39 0.37 4.59
N TYR A 283 -24.66 -0.71 4.86
CA TYR A 283 -24.05 -1.57 3.85
C TYR A 283 -25.18 -2.13 2.94
N THR A 284 -25.53 -1.44 1.90
CA THR A 284 -26.09 -2.09 0.74
C THR A 284 -24.95 -2.90 0.13
N LYS A 285 -24.97 -4.21 0.35
CA LYS A 285 -24.12 -5.19 -0.35
C LYS A 285 -24.33 -4.93 -1.84
N VAL A 286 -23.35 -4.29 -2.50
CA VAL A 286 -23.42 -4.23 -3.97
C VAL A 286 -23.39 -5.66 -4.46
N ASN A 287 -24.39 -6.01 -5.26
CA ASN A 287 -24.55 -7.33 -5.81
C ASN A 287 -23.28 -7.66 -6.65
N PRO A 288 -22.56 -8.75 -6.37
CA PRO A 288 -21.39 -9.15 -7.16
C PRO A 288 -21.67 -9.19 -8.66
N LYS A 289 -22.89 -9.52 -9.08
CA LYS A 289 -23.32 -9.51 -10.47
C LYS A 289 -23.21 -8.11 -11.09
N LYS A 290 -23.66 -7.07 -10.38
CA LYS A 290 -23.55 -5.68 -10.85
C LYS A 290 -22.11 -5.22 -11.00
N MET A 291 -21.22 -5.64 -10.12
CA MET A 291 -19.78 -5.34 -10.22
C MET A 291 -19.15 -6.01 -11.46
N ILE A 292 -19.53 -7.24 -11.77
CA ILE A 292 -19.10 -7.97 -12.97
C ILE A 292 -19.58 -7.27 -14.22
N GLU A 293 -20.84 -6.83 -14.26
CA GLU A 293 -21.43 -6.08 -15.37
C GLU A 293 -20.68 -4.78 -15.61
N ILE A 294 -20.51 -3.96 -14.58
CA ILE A 294 -19.76 -2.68 -14.67
C ILE A 294 -18.32 -2.93 -15.17
N TYR A 295 -17.65 -3.93 -14.62
CA TYR A 295 -16.30 -4.27 -15.08
C TYR A 295 -16.28 -4.68 -16.55
N ARG A 296 -17.21 -5.55 -16.96
CA ARG A 296 -17.31 -6.02 -18.34
C ARG A 296 -17.54 -4.89 -19.34
N ASP A 297 -18.44 -3.95 -18.98
CA ASP A 297 -18.89 -2.89 -19.88
C ASP A 297 -17.92 -1.71 -19.91
N LYS A 298 -17.20 -1.45 -18.81
CA LYS A 298 -16.45 -0.21 -18.61
C LYS A 298 -14.94 -0.39 -18.56
N HIS A 299 -14.41 -1.60 -18.30
CA HIS A 299 -12.98 -1.80 -18.28
C HIS A 299 -12.45 -2.21 -19.67
N PRO A 300 -11.33 -1.62 -20.19
CA PRO A 300 -10.79 -1.96 -21.50
C PRO A 300 -10.48 -3.47 -21.68
N HIS A 301 -10.12 -4.16 -20.59
CA HIS A 301 -9.91 -5.63 -20.58
C HIS A 301 -11.12 -6.39 -19.99
N GLY A 302 -12.31 -5.82 -20.00
CA GLY A 302 -13.52 -6.41 -19.39
C GLY A 302 -14.12 -7.59 -20.18
N SER A 303 -13.86 -7.70 -21.46
CA SER A 303 -14.39 -8.76 -22.36
C SER A 303 -13.71 -10.12 -22.24
#